data_470a0c8a382436319185b1a6f52378e5
#
_entry.id   470a0c8a382436319185b1a6f52378e5
#
_cell.length_a   1.000
_cell.length_b   1.000
_cell.length_c   1.000
_cell.angle_alpha   90.00
_cell.angle_beta   90.00
_cell.angle_gamma   90.00
#
_symmetry.space_group_name_H-M   'P 1'
#
loop_
_entity.id
_entity.type
_entity.pdbx_description
1 polymer ?
#
loop_
_entity_poly.entity_id
_entity_poly.type
_entity_poly.pdbx_seq_one_letter_code
_entity_poly.pdbx_strand_id
1 'polypeptide(L)'
;MSLSVKLSAIHPRYELKNHHDVLHTMVPKLAAIARICEENNTTMCIDAEETRRLDVSIMVLEELLNNYKFKDNTIGFALQAYQKRAFWVIDTLDRMAKKTQTRVFIRLVKGAYWDTEIKIAQQEGLDYPVFTRKEHTDISYFACARKLFHSKHLYTAFATHNPFTISAIKKIAEGHDKDFEFQKLYGMGDGLYNQFVIDEDIKVRVYAPVGEYKDLLAYLIRRLLENGANTSFVHNQEVRDPFVELKKTKTEFKTWKDLYKNRVNSKGYDLTDPAMIDYMLDTPTHPEHDEEMLPVKETIKILSDYQDQWANTTFEYRSKILLACADGLEEEIVGASNRLVKQAFKTYPNAVAEIRETVDFIRYYVEQAQKLYKENIKPSYTGEHNVTIYNARGPWMVIAPWNFPYAIFMGPIVAALVTGNTVLAKPAPQSLEIAKVIIASMHHIGVPENALRICDP
;
A
#
# COMPACT_ATOMS: atom_id res chain seq x y z
N MET A 1 -30.67 -16.44 -9.66
CA MET A 1 -29.53 -16.98 -8.89
C MET A 1 -28.26 -16.22 -9.28
N SER A 2 -27.17 -16.28 -8.50
CA SER A 2 -25.90 -15.65 -8.88
C SER A 2 -24.74 -16.46 -8.32
N LEU A 3 -23.68 -16.64 -9.12
CA LEU A 3 -22.42 -17.25 -8.72
C LEU A 3 -21.41 -16.12 -8.46
N SER A 4 -20.75 -16.10 -7.30
CA SER A 4 -19.64 -15.19 -7.03
C SER A 4 -18.30 -15.86 -7.28
N VAL A 5 -17.41 -15.17 -8.00
CA VAL A 5 -16.11 -15.70 -8.39
C VAL A 5 -15.02 -14.76 -7.91
N LYS A 6 -14.08 -15.28 -7.13
CA LYS A 6 -12.83 -14.57 -6.78
C LYS A 6 -11.77 -14.84 -7.84
N LEU A 7 -11.22 -13.78 -8.43
CA LEU A 7 -10.21 -13.92 -9.47
C LEU A 7 -8.92 -14.56 -8.95
N SER A 8 -8.56 -14.28 -7.68
CA SER A 8 -7.42 -14.94 -7.02
C SER A 8 -7.55 -16.46 -6.89
N ALA A 9 -8.77 -17.01 -6.96
CA ALA A 9 -8.98 -18.47 -6.97
C ALA A 9 -8.73 -19.10 -8.35
N ILE A 10 -8.68 -18.30 -9.42
CA ILE A 10 -8.54 -18.79 -10.81
C ILE A 10 -7.08 -18.68 -11.28
N HIS A 11 -6.33 -17.69 -10.77
CA HIS A 11 -4.94 -17.46 -11.20
C HIS A 11 -4.02 -17.24 -10.00
N PRO A 12 -2.91 -17.98 -9.85
CA PRO A 12 -2.04 -17.92 -8.68
C PRO A 12 -1.23 -16.61 -8.58
N ARG A 13 -0.99 -15.95 -9.72
CA ARG A 13 -0.25 -14.69 -9.82
C ARG A 13 -1.14 -13.57 -10.36
N TYR A 14 -2.27 -13.37 -9.69
CA TYR A 14 -3.24 -12.35 -10.04
C TYR A 14 -2.78 -10.98 -9.52
N GLU A 15 -1.92 -10.34 -10.32
CA GLU A 15 -1.29 -9.05 -10.03
C GLU A 15 -1.15 -8.22 -11.31
N LEU A 16 -1.17 -6.89 -11.19
CA LEU A 16 -1.09 -5.97 -12.34
C LEU A 16 0.19 -6.18 -13.16
N LYS A 17 1.35 -6.34 -12.51
CA LYS A 17 2.63 -6.60 -13.18
C LYS A 17 2.66 -7.87 -14.04
N ASN A 18 1.68 -8.75 -13.85
CA ASN A 18 1.53 -10.01 -14.60
C ASN A 18 0.28 -10.00 -15.50
N HIS A 19 -0.26 -8.82 -15.79
CA HIS A 19 -1.58 -8.66 -16.45
C HIS A 19 -1.67 -9.40 -17.79
N HIS A 20 -0.63 -9.44 -18.60
CA HIS A 20 -0.65 -10.17 -19.88
C HIS A 20 -0.97 -11.66 -19.68
N ASP A 21 -0.28 -12.36 -18.78
CA ASP A 21 -0.53 -13.76 -18.47
C ASP A 21 -1.90 -13.95 -17.81
N VAL A 22 -2.27 -13.03 -16.90
CA VAL A 22 -3.60 -13.00 -16.26
C VAL A 22 -4.71 -12.90 -17.30
N LEU A 23 -4.65 -11.96 -18.23
CA LEU A 23 -5.66 -11.78 -19.26
C LEU A 23 -5.74 -13.01 -20.18
N HIS A 24 -4.59 -13.48 -20.66
CA HIS A 24 -4.52 -14.61 -21.57
C HIS A 24 -5.09 -15.92 -20.97
N THR A 25 -4.79 -16.18 -19.68
CA THR A 25 -5.16 -17.46 -19.04
C THR A 25 -6.50 -17.41 -18.31
N MET A 26 -6.88 -16.27 -17.74
CA MET A 26 -8.07 -16.13 -16.90
C MET A 26 -9.33 -15.82 -17.70
N VAL A 27 -9.24 -14.95 -18.71
CA VAL A 27 -10.42 -14.51 -19.46
C VAL A 27 -11.16 -15.66 -20.14
N PRO A 28 -10.49 -16.64 -20.81
CA PRO A 28 -11.19 -17.82 -21.37
C PRO A 28 -11.86 -18.68 -20.30
N LYS A 29 -11.25 -18.85 -19.12
CA LYS A 29 -11.85 -19.61 -18.01
C LYS A 29 -13.10 -18.92 -17.47
N LEU A 30 -13.05 -17.60 -17.30
CA LEU A 30 -14.21 -16.79 -16.88
C LEU A 30 -15.32 -16.85 -17.93
N ALA A 31 -14.97 -16.77 -19.21
CA ALA A 31 -15.95 -16.89 -20.29
C ALA A 31 -16.67 -18.25 -20.26
N ALA A 32 -15.96 -19.35 -20.01
CA ALA A 32 -16.56 -20.67 -19.86
C ALA A 32 -17.54 -20.72 -18.66
N ILE A 33 -17.15 -20.20 -17.51
CA ILE A 33 -18.03 -20.10 -16.32
C ILE A 33 -19.26 -19.26 -16.64
N ALA A 34 -19.04 -18.07 -17.27
CA ALA A 34 -20.11 -17.15 -17.62
C ALA A 34 -21.12 -17.80 -18.61
N ARG A 35 -20.67 -18.61 -19.57
CA ARG A 35 -21.58 -19.38 -20.48
C ARG A 35 -22.47 -20.35 -19.72
N ILE A 36 -21.91 -21.12 -18.80
CA ILE A 36 -22.67 -22.00 -17.92
C ILE A 36 -23.71 -21.22 -17.11
N CYS A 37 -23.32 -20.05 -16.59
CA CYS A 37 -24.25 -19.18 -15.89
C CYS A 37 -25.37 -18.67 -16.80
N GLU A 38 -25.05 -18.27 -18.02
CA GLU A 38 -26.00 -17.77 -19.01
C GLU A 38 -27.03 -18.85 -19.41
N GLU A 39 -26.58 -20.08 -19.69
CA GLU A 39 -27.41 -21.24 -20.00
C GLU A 39 -28.39 -21.57 -18.88
N ASN A 40 -27.99 -21.32 -17.62
CA ASN A 40 -28.82 -21.57 -16.45
C ASN A 40 -29.55 -20.30 -15.94
N ASN A 41 -29.64 -19.24 -16.74
CA ASN A 41 -30.23 -17.94 -16.35
C ASN A 41 -29.72 -17.41 -15.01
N THR A 42 -28.40 -17.54 -14.78
CA THR A 42 -27.71 -17.14 -13.55
C THR A 42 -26.67 -16.05 -13.86
N THR A 43 -26.47 -15.12 -12.96
CA THR A 43 -25.43 -14.09 -13.06
C THR A 43 -24.09 -14.63 -12.53
N MET A 44 -22.98 -14.41 -13.23
CA MET A 44 -21.63 -14.55 -12.69
C MET A 44 -21.15 -13.19 -12.18
N CYS A 45 -20.91 -13.04 -10.90
CA CYS A 45 -20.40 -11.80 -10.31
C CYS A 45 -18.93 -11.96 -9.92
N ILE A 46 -18.06 -11.12 -10.47
CA ILE A 46 -16.67 -11.00 -10.04
C ILE A 46 -16.65 -10.31 -8.67
N ASP A 47 -16.18 -11.00 -7.63
CA ASP A 47 -16.07 -10.45 -6.29
C ASP A 47 -14.91 -9.45 -6.19
N ALA A 48 -15.09 -8.41 -5.36
CA ALA A 48 -14.04 -7.48 -5.03
C ALA A 48 -13.04 -8.09 -4.05
N GLU A 49 -11.77 -7.77 -4.25
CA GLU A 49 -10.66 -8.16 -3.39
C GLU A 49 -9.92 -6.90 -2.89
N GLU A 50 -8.63 -6.97 -2.55
CA GLU A 50 -7.86 -5.83 -2.07
C GLU A 50 -7.79 -4.71 -3.13
N THR A 51 -7.63 -3.46 -2.69
CA THR A 51 -7.64 -2.26 -3.57
C THR A 51 -6.61 -2.34 -4.69
N ARG A 52 -5.43 -2.91 -4.42
CA ARG A 52 -4.35 -3.11 -5.39
C ARG A 52 -4.70 -4.05 -6.55
N ARG A 53 -5.80 -4.81 -6.44
CA ARG A 53 -6.28 -5.72 -7.47
C ARG A 53 -7.40 -5.13 -8.33
N LEU A 54 -7.88 -3.92 -8.00
CA LEU A 54 -9.01 -3.33 -8.69
C LEU A 54 -8.72 -3.10 -10.18
N ASP A 55 -7.55 -2.55 -10.52
CA ASP A 55 -7.21 -2.23 -11.91
C ASP A 55 -7.12 -3.48 -12.77
N VAL A 56 -6.43 -4.51 -12.31
CA VAL A 56 -6.36 -5.78 -13.03
C VAL A 56 -7.72 -6.47 -13.10
N SER A 57 -8.61 -6.31 -12.08
CA SER A 57 -10.00 -6.80 -12.16
C SER A 57 -10.80 -6.10 -13.23
N ILE A 58 -10.63 -4.79 -13.36
CA ILE A 58 -11.27 -3.96 -14.40
C ILE A 58 -10.76 -4.38 -15.79
N MET A 59 -9.45 -4.57 -15.95
CA MET A 59 -8.85 -5.06 -17.22
C MET A 59 -9.40 -6.44 -17.62
N VAL A 60 -9.52 -7.36 -16.67
CA VAL A 60 -10.11 -8.69 -16.92
C VAL A 60 -11.58 -8.57 -17.33
N LEU A 61 -12.36 -7.71 -16.69
CA LEU A 61 -13.75 -7.46 -17.07
C LEU A 61 -13.86 -6.86 -18.47
N GLU A 62 -13.01 -5.84 -18.78
CA GLU A 62 -12.98 -5.19 -20.09
C GLU A 62 -12.66 -6.19 -21.20
N GLU A 63 -11.62 -7.00 -21.02
CA GLU A 63 -11.20 -8.01 -21.98
C GLU A 63 -12.27 -9.09 -22.18
N LEU A 64 -12.93 -9.53 -21.07
CA LEU A 64 -14.03 -10.48 -21.12
C LEU A 64 -15.20 -9.93 -21.94
N LEU A 65 -15.61 -8.68 -21.72
CA LEU A 65 -16.74 -8.07 -22.43
C LEU A 65 -16.41 -7.69 -23.88
N ASN A 66 -15.15 -7.38 -24.20
CA ASN A 66 -14.73 -7.09 -25.58
C ASN A 66 -14.68 -8.36 -26.44
N ASN A 67 -14.23 -9.48 -25.88
CA ASN A 67 -14.00 -10.71 -26.64
C ASN A 67 -15.20 -11.66 -26.67
N TYR A 68 -16.15 -11.52 -25.73
CA TYR A 68 -17.30 -12.43 -25.62
C TYR A 68 -18.59 -11.63 -25.48
N LYS A 69 -19.62 -12.09 -26.19
CA LYS A 69 -20.99 -11.56 -26.08
C LYS A 69 -21.80 -12.37 -25.09
N PHE A 70 -22.46 -11.67 -24.16
CA PHE A 70 -23.35 -12.26 -23.16
C PHE A 70 -24.69 -11.54 -23.14
N LYS A 71 -25.71 -12.22 -22.63
CA LYS A 71 -27.01 -11.59 -22.32
C LYS A 71 -26.85 -10.58 -21.21
N ASP A 72 -27.75 -9.61 -21.16
CA ASP A 72 -27.79 -8.60 -20.10
C ASP A 72 -27.80 -9.24 -18.71
N ASN A 73 -27.03 -8.65 -17.82
CA ASN A 73 -26.85 -9.06 -16.42
C ASN A 73 -26.24 -10.48 -16.22
N THR A 74 -25.72 -11.13 -17.27
CA THR A 74 -24.95 -12.38 -17.12
C THR A 74 -23.65 -12.11 -16.35
N ILE A 75 -23.00 -11.01 -16.67
CA ILE A 75 -21.74 -10.60 -16.02
C ILE A 75 -22.01 -9.54 -14.97
N GLY A 76 -21.41 -9.72 -13.79
CA GLY A 76 -21.46 -8.77 -12.69
C GLY A 76 -20.09 -8.46 -12.13
N PHE A 77 -20.00 -7.32 -11.44
CA PHE A 77 -18.80 -6.81 -10.79
C PHE A 77 -19.14 -6.24 -9.42
N ALA A 78 -18.37 -6.62 -8.39
CA ALA A 78 -18.54 -6.06 -7.06
C ALA A 78 -17.65 -4.81 -6.89
N LEU A 79 -18.25 -3.70 -6.45
CA LEU A 79 -17.60 -2.43 -6.23
C LEU A 79 -17.64 -2.05 -4.75
N GLN A 80 -16.51 -1.66 -4.18
CA GLN A 80 -16.36 -1.33 -2.77
C GLN A 80 -16.33 0.19 -2.55
N ALA A 81 -17.37 0.74 -1.93
CA ALA A 81 -17.55 2.18 -1.73
C ALA A 81 -16.52 2.81 -0.77
N TYR A 82 -15.82 2.02 0.08
CA TYR A 82 -14.77 2.53 0.95
C TYR A 82 -13.51 2.97 0.17
N GLN A 83 -13.35 2.54 -1.08
CA GLN A 83 -12.27 3.00 -1.94
C GLN A 83 -12.52 4.44 -2.39
N LYS A 84 -11.53 5.31 -2.24
CA LYS A 84 -11.63 6.73 -2.63
C LYS A 84 -11.97 6.92 -4.11
N ARG A 85 -11.58 5.99 -4.96
CA ARG A 85 -11.82 6.01 -6.41
C ARG A 85 -13.13 5.32 -6.86
N ALA A 86 -13.89 4.70 -5.95
CA ALA A 86 -15.10 3.93 -6.28
C ALA A 86 -16.11 4.71 -7.12
N PHE A 87 -16.32 5.99 -6.80
CA PHE A 87 -17.25 6.87 -7.52
C PHE A 87 -16.87 7.02 -9.01
N TRP A 88 -15.58 7.12 -9.32
CA TRP A 88 -15.05 7.28 -10.69
C TRP A 88 -15.02 5.95 -11.46
N VAL A 89 -14.84 4.83 -10.76
CA VAL A 89 -14.87 3.50 -11.37
C VAL A 89 -16.23 3.21 -11.99
N ILE A 90 -17.32 3.75 -11.45
CA ILE A 90 -18.67 3.61 -12.04
C ILE A 90 -18.70 4.16 -13.47
N ASP A 91 -18.04 5.29 -13.76
CA ASP A 91 -17.98 5.84 -15.13
C ASP A 91 -17.26 4.89 -16.09
N THR A 92 -16.22 4.23 -15.61
CA THR A 92 -15.48 3.25 -16.41
C THR A 92 -16.35 2.03 -16.71
N LEU A 93 -17.03 1.50 -15.69
CA LEU A 93 -17.94 0.36 -15.86
C LEU A 93 -19.12 0.71 -16.79
N ASP A 94 -19.71 1.90 -16.67
CA ASP A 94 -20.81 2.35 -17.53
C ASP A 94 -20.34 2.51 -19.00
N ARG A 95 -19.16 3.08 -19.23
CA ARG A 95 -18.56 3.17 -20.57
C ARG A 95 -18.31 1.81 -21.21
N MET A 96 -17.79 0.84 -20.44
CA MET A 96 -17.59 -0.54 -20.90
C MET A 96 -18.90 -1.19 -21.28
N ALA A 97 -19.90 -1.14 -20.42
CA ALA A 97 -21.22 -1.68 -20.64
C ALA A 97 -21.87 -1.07 -21.90
N LYS A 98 -21.77 0.26 -22.06
CA LYS A 98 -22.26 0.97 -23.25
C LYS A 98 -21.54 0.54 -24.52
N LYS A 99 -20.18 0.51 -24.50
CA LYS A 99 -19.35 0.12 -25.65
C LYS A 99 -19.65 -1.30 -26.14
N THR A 100 -19.83 -2.23 -25.21
CA THR A 100 -20.06 -3.65 -25.51
C THR A 100 -21.53 -3.99 -25.72
N GLN A 101 -22.43 -3.01 -25.50
CA GLN A 101 -23.90 -3.19 -25.57
C GLN A 101 -24.39 -4.35 -24.69
N THR A 102 -23.79 -4.50 -23.51
CA THR A 102 -24.14 -5.54 -22.54
C THR A 102 -24.40 -4.87 -21.20
N ARG A 103 -25.58 -5.03 -20.63
CA ARG A 103 -25.90 -4.51 -19.29
C ARG A 103 -25.14 -5.30 -18.24
N VAL A 104 -24.33 -4.61 -17.43
CA VAL A 104 -23.48 -5.23 -16.41
C VAL A 104 -24.15 -5.10 -15.03
N PHE A 105 -24.14 -6.19 -14.27
CA PHE A 105 -24.66 -6.25 -12.90
C PHE A 105 -23.60 -5.71 -11.92
N ILE A 106 -23.94 -4.69 -11.14
CA ILE A 106 -23.03 -4.10 -10.14
C ILE A 106 -23.51 -4.40 -8.73
N ARG A 107 -22.69 -5.11 -7.96
CA ARG A 107 -22.89 -5.28 -6.51
C ARG A 107 -22.15 -4.18 -5.77
N LEU A 108 -22.87 -3.21 -5.24
CA LEU A 108 -22.29 -2.17 -4.39
C LEU A 108 -22.19 -2.68 -2.95
N VAL A 109 -20.97 -2.69 -2.40
CA VAL A 109 -20.67 -3.04 -1.01
C VAL A 109 -19.92 -1.89 -0.32
N LYS A 110 -19.86 -1.85 1.01
CA LYS A 110 -19.04 -0.85 1.73
C LYS A 110 -17.55 -1.16 1.57
N GLY A 111 -17.10 -2.35 1.91
CA GLY A 111 -15.75 -2.87 1.81
C GLY A 111 -15.42 -3.82 2.94
N ALA A 112 -14.57 -4.82 2.68
CA ALA A 112 -14.34 -5.93 3.60
C ALA A 112 -12.89 -6.04 4.13
N TYR A 113 -11.96 -5.20 3.67
CA TYR A 113 -10.53 -5.36 3.95
C TYR A 113 -9.91 -4.13 4.62
N TRP A 114 -10.72 -3.28 5.27
CA TRP A 114 -10.30 -1.97 5.76
C TRP A 114 -9.03 -2.01 6.62
N ASP A 115 -8.98 -2.89 7.62
CA ASP A 115 -7.82 -3.00 8.52
C ASP A 115 -6.54 -3.38 7.76
N THR A 116 -6.64 -4.29 6.79
CA THR A 116 -5.52 -4.72 5.95
C THR A 116 -5.04 -3.58 5.05
N GLU A 117 -5.96 -2.83 4.42
CA GLU A 117 -5.64 -1.70 3.55
C GLU A 117 -4.92 -0.58 4.32
N ILE A 118 -5.40 -0.25 5.52
CA ILE A 118 -4.75 0.75 6.37
C ILE A 118 -3.33 0.30 6.77
N LYS A 119 -3.20 -0.96 7.22
CA LYS A 119 -1.91 -1.51 7.66
C LYS A 119 -0.90 -1.56 6.50
N ILE A 120 -1.29 -2.06 5.35
CA ILE A 120 -0.42 -2.14 4.17
C ILE A 120 0.03 -0.75 3.73
N ALA A 121 -0.89 0.22 3.64
CA ALA A 121 -0.53 1.59 3.27
C ALA A 121 0.49 2.21 4.22
N GLN A 122 0.35 2.00 5.54
CA GLN A 122 1.33 2.46 6.52
C GLN A 122 2.69 1.75 6.37
N GLN A 123 2.70 0.44 6.16
CA GLN A 123 3.92 -0.36 6.00
C GLN A 123 4.66 -0.02 4.71
N GLU A 124 3.91 0.18 3.63
CA GLU A 124 4.47 0.47 2.31
C GLU A 124 4.76 1.97 2.10
N GLY A 125 4.47 2.83 3.09
CA GLY A 125 4.72 4.28 2.99
C GLY A 125 3.82 4.99 1.98
N LEU A 126 2.60 4.49 1.80
CA LEU A 126 1.63 4.96 0.82
C LEU A 126 0.51 5.78 1.47
N ASP A 127 -0.15 6.58 0.65
CA ASP A 127 -1.42 7.19 1.03
C ASP A 127 -2.52 6.13 1.12
N TYR A 128 -3.51 6.36 1.99
CA TYR A 128 -4.61 5.42 2.15
C TYR A 128 -5.47 5.35 0.88
N PRO A 129 -5.62 4.18 0.27
CA PRO A 129 -6.49 3.99 -0.90
C PRO A 129 -7.97 3.97 -0.52
N VAL A 130 -8.26 3.80 0.77
CA VAL A 130 -9.61 3.75 1.34
C VAL A 130 -9.86 4.92 2.28
N PHE A 131 -11.13 5.23 2.53
CA PHE A 131 -11.51 6.21 3.52
C PHE A 131 -11.15 5.72 4.92
N THR A 132 -10.53 6.58 5.72
CA THR A 132 -10.11 6.27 7.10
C THR A 132 -11.25 6.36 8.11
N ARG A 133 -12.34 7.05 7.76
CA ARG A 133 -13.53 7.22 8.59
C ARG A 133 -14.73 6.52 7.97
N LYS A 134 -15.49 5.81 8.81
CA LYS A 134 -16.69 5.08 8.39
C LYS A 134 -17.75 6.00 7.75
N GLU A 135 -17.91 7.20 8.26
CA GLU A 135 -18.86 8.20 7.76
C GLU A 135 -18.55 8.57 6.30
N HIS A 136 -17.28 8.70 5.94
CA HIS A 136 -16.89 8.94 4.54
C HIS A 136 -17.26 7.76 3.64
N THR A 137 -17.11 6.52 4.13
CA THR A 137 -17.54 5.32 3.38
C THR A 137 -19.05 5.31 3.19
N ASP A 138 -19.82 5.67 4.22
CA ASP A 138 -21.28 5.72 4.15
C ASP A 138 -21.75 6.77 3.14
N ILE A 139 -21.15 7.96 3.15
CA ILE A 139 -21.45 9.03 2.18
C ILE A 139 -21.05 8.61 0.76
N SER A 140 -19.86 8.01 0.59
CA SER A 140 -19.41 7.47 -0.70
C SER A 140 -20.39 6.41 -1.21
N TYR A 141 -20.89 5.54 -0.35
CA TYR A 141 -21.89 4.54 -0.73
C TYR A 141 -23.16 5.19 -1.31
N PHE A 142 -23.68 6.25 -0.67
CA PHE A 142 -24.85 6.98 -1.18
C PHE A 142 -24.57 7.71 -2.48
N ALA A 143 -23.38 8.34 -2.61
CA ALA A 143 -22.97 8.98 -3.85
C ALA A 143 -22.86 7.97 -5.01
N CYS A 144 -22.24 6.81 -4.76
CA CYS A 144 -22.16 5.71 -5.71
C CYS A 144 -23.54 5.17 -6.09
N ALA A 145 -24.44 5.00 -5.10
CA ALA A 145 -25.80 4.54 -5.33
C ALA A 145 -26.57 5.50 -6.24
N ARG A 146 -26.56 6.82 -5.95
CA ARG A 146 -27.19 7.83 -6.82
C ARG A 146 -26.64 7.76 -8.25
N LYS A 147 -25.31 7.65 -8.40
CA LYS A 147 -24.68 7.55 -9.72
C LYS A 147 -25.10 6.30 -10.47
N LEU A 148 -25.17 5.17 -9.79
CA LEU A 148 -25.64 3.89 -10.36
C LEU A 148 -27.13 3.97 -10.80
N PHE A 149 -27.97 4.66 -10.06
CA PHE A 149 -29.37 4.88 -10.49
C PHE A 149 -29.49 5.73 -11.77
N HIS A 150 -28.55 6.64 -12.02
CA HIS A 150 -28.54 7.43 -13.26
C HIS A 150 -27.98 6.66 -14.47
N SER A 151 -27.19 5.60 -14.28
CA SER A 151 -26.68 4.79 -15.39
C SER A 151 -27.77 3.97 -16.06
N LYS A 152 -27.82 3.95 -17.39
CA LYS A 152 -28.74 3.12 -18.19
C LYS A 152 -28.18 1.74 -18.50
N HIS A 153 -26.88 1.57 -18.36
CA HIS A 153 -26.16 0.36 -18.79
C HIS A 153 -25.77 -0.57 -17.65
N LEU A 154 -26.03 -0.15 -16.39
CA LEU A 154 -25.71 -0.93 -15.20
C LEU A 154 -26.98 -1.35 -14.47
N TYR A 155 -27.08 -2.61 -14.07
CA TYR A 155 -28.08 -3.09 -13.10
C TYR A 155 -27.46 -3.11 -11.71
N THR A 156 -28.20 -2.72 -10.66
CA THR A 156 -27.59 -2.50 -9.36
C THR A 156 -28.17 -3.40 -8.27
N ALA A 157 -27.26 -4.00 -7.48
CA ALA A 157 -27.57 -4.67 -6.23
C ALA A 157 -26.87 -3.95 -5.06
N PHE A 158 -27.61 -3.67 -4.00
CA PHE A 158 -27.13 -2.99 -2.81
C PHE A 158 -26.93 -3.99 -1.67
N ALA A 159 -25.69 -4.33 -1.36
CA ALA A 159 -25.36 -5.28 -0.30
C ALA A 159 -25.13 -4.51 1.02
N THR A 160 -26.04 -4.68 1.97
CA THR A 160 -25.97 -3.99 3.27
C THR A 160 -26.89 -4.66 4.30
N HIS A 161 -26.52 -4.59 5.60
CA HIS A 161 -27.40 -4.98 6.72
C HIS A 161 -27.74 -3.77 7.62
N ASN A 162 -27.42 -2.56 7.17
CA ASN A 162 -27.64 -1.34 7.93
C ASN A 162 -29.01 -0.74 7.55
N PRO A 163 -29.98 -0.62 8.48
CA PRO A 163 -31.33 -0.10 8.21
C PRO A 163 -31.32 1.31 7.65
N PHE A 164 -30.45 2.19 8.15
CA PHE A 164 -30.31 3.55 7.65
C PHE A 164 -29.90 3.55 6.19
N THR A 165 -28.91 2.71 5.82
CA THR A 165 -28.47 2.57 4.43
C THR A 165 -29.59 2.07 3.53
N ILE A 166 -30.37 1.08 3.99
CA ILE A 166 -31.52 0.54 3.23
C ILE A 166 -32.57 1.66 3.01
N SER A 167 -32.95 2.36 4.06
CA SER A 167 -33.92 3.46 3.97
C SER A 167 -33.46 4.59 3.06
N ALA A 168 -32.17 4.96 3.13
CA ALA A 168 -31.59 5.97 2.25
C ALA A 168 -31.59 5.54 0.78
N ILE A 169 -31.26 4.26 0.48
CA ILE A 169 -31.32 3.72 -0.90
C ILE A 169 -32.75 3.72 -1.43
N LYS A 170 -33.73 3.32 -0.62
CA LYS A 170 -35.16 3.38 -1.00
C LYS A 170 -35.55 4.82 -1.35
N LYS A 171 -35.18 5.78 -0.50
CA LYS A 171 -35.46 7.19 -0.74
C LYS A 171 -34.82 7.74 -2.01
N ILE A 172 -33.59 7.30 -2.31
CA ILE A 172 -32.92 7.63 -3.57
C ILE A 172 -33.68 7.01 -4.75
N ALA A 173 -34.15 5.76 -4.62
CA ALA A 173 -34.85 5.03 -5.67
C ALA A 173 -36.21 5.66 -6.05
N GLU A 174 -36.91 6.31 -5.14
CA GLU A 174 -38.20 6.99 -5.41
C GLU A 174 -38.15 7.98 -6.59
N GLY A 175 -36.97 8.55 -6.89
CA GLY A 175 -36.77 9.46 -8.03
C GLY A 175 -36.41 8.79 -9.34
N HIS A 176 -36.34 7.45 -9.36
CA HIS A 176 -35.82 6.68 -10.52
C HIS A 176 -36.74 5.48 -10.86
N ASP A 177 -37.18 5.43 -12.10
CA ASP A 177 -37.87 4.24 -12.65
C ASP A 177 -36.80 3.21 -13.08
N LYS A 178 -36.21 2.52 -12.12
CA LYS A 178 -35.13 1.57 -12.36
C LYS A 178 -35.17 0.38 -11.40
N ASP A 179 -35.13 -0.80 -12.01
CA ASP A 179 -35.03 -2.06 -11.30
C ASP A 179 -33.72 -2.20 -10.52
N PHE A 180 -33.79 -2.59 -9.26
CA PHE A 180 -32.65 -2.90 -8.41
C PHE A 180 -32.97 -4.02 -7.42
N GLU A 181 -31.98 -4.53 -6.72
CA GLU A 181 -32.18 -5.51 -5.64
C GLU A 181 -31.34 -5.16 -4.42
N PHE A 182 -31.77 -5.64 -3.26
CA PHE A 182 -30.91 -5.73 -2.09
C PHE A 182 -30.25 -7.09 -2.01
N GLN A 183 -29.06 -7.14 -1.36
CA GLN A 183 -28.39 -8.39 -1.05
C GLN A 183 -28.08 -8.47 0.43
N LYS A 184 -28.34 -9.63 1.03
CA LYS A 184 -28.02 -9.95 2.40
C LYS A 184 -27.19 -11.24 2.48
N LEU A 185 -26.45 -11.40 3.58
CA LEU A 185 -25.75 -12.63 3.90
C LEU A 185 -26.73 -13.63 4.53
N TYR A 186 -26.54 -14.90 4.22
CA TYR A 186 -27.31 -15.98 4.85
C TYR A 186 -27.12 -15.95 6.38
N GLY A 187 -28.22 -16.06 7.11
CA GLY A 187 -28.22 -16.02 8.59
C GLY A 187 -28.06 -14.64 9.19
N MET A 188 -28.09 -13.54 8.38
CA MET A 188 -27.98 -12.16 8.87
C MET A 188 -29.15 -11.31 8.37
N GLY A 189 -29.67 -10.45 9.27
CA GLY A 189 -30.67 -9.44 8.94
C GLY A 189 -32.05 -9.98 8.57
N ASP A 190 -32.42 -11.21 8.95
CA ASP A 190 -33.67 -11.83 8.55
C ASP A 190 -34.88 -11.02 8.99
N GLY A 191 -34.93 -10.54 10.24
CA GLY A 191 -36.02 -9.70 10.73
C GLY A 191 -36.20 -8.39 9.96
N LEU A 192 -35.07 -7.78 9.55
CA LEU A 192 -35.09 -6.55 8.75
C LEU A 192 -35.60 -6.81 7.33
N TYR A 193 -35.05 -7.80 6.65
CA TYR A 193 -35.36 -8.06 5.25
C TYR A 193 -36.71 -8.75 5.04
N ASN A 194 -37.20 -9.57 5.96
CA ASN A 194 -38.51 -10.19 5.88
C ASN A 194 -39.61 -9.12 5.84
N GLN A 195 -39.49 -8.05 6.60
CA GLN A 195 -40.41 -6.93 6.54
C GLN A 195 -40.43 -6.26 5.16
N PHE A 196 -39.24 -6.00 4.55
CA PHE A 196 -39.14 -5.40 3.22
C PHE A 196 -39.74 -6.27 2.11
N VAL A 197 -39.54 -7.59 2.19
CA VAL A 197 -40.09 -8.55 1.19
C VAL A 197 -41.59 -8.64 1.28
N ILE A 198 -42.17 -8.57 2.49
CA ILE A 198 -43.62 -8.69 2.70
C ILE A 198 -44.33 -7.40 2.34
N ASP A 199 -43.78 -6.25 2.70
CA ASP A 199 -44.46 -4.97 2.65
C ASP A 199 -44.29 -4.20 1.33
N GLU A 200 -43.23 -4.48 0.52
CA GLU A 200 -42.87 -3.56 -0.54
C GLU A 200 -42.46 -4.19 -1.89
N ASP A 201 -42.61 -5.47 -2.08
CA ASP A 201 -42.25 -6.19 -3.34
C ASP A 201 -40.83 -5.90 -3.86
N ILE A 202 -39.88 -5.59 -2.93
CA ILE A 202 -38.49 -5.32 -3.26
C ILE A 202 -37.73 -6.64 -3.39
N LYS A 203 -36.97 -6.81 -4.48
CA LYS A 203 -36.13 -7.99 -4.70
C LYS A 203 -35.02 -8.08 -3.68
N VAL A 204 -34.92 -9.20 -2.97
CA VAL A 204 -33.82 -9.51 -2.02
C VAL A 204 -33.14 -10.81 -2.42
N ARG A 205 -31.82 -10.75 -2.58
CA ARG A 205 -30.98 -11.93 -2.88
C ARG A 205 -30.17 -12.30 -1.65
N VAL A 206 -30.18 -13.59 -1.30
CA VAL A 206 -29.39 -14.12 -0.19
C VAL A 206 -28.06 -14.64 -0.73
N TYR A 207 -26.96 -14.14 -0.19
CA TYR A 207 -25.60 -14.61 -0.46
C TYR A 207 -25.22 -15.69 0.56
N ALA A 208 -24.86 -16.87 0.10
CA ALA A 208 -24.40 -17.97 0.93
C ALA A 208 -23.14 -18.59 0.35
N PRO A 209 -22.10 -18.86 1.14
CA PRO A 209 -20.98 -19.65 0.70
C PRO A 209 -21.38 -21.13 0.64
N VAL A 210 -20.86 -21.86 -0.34
CA VAL A 210 -21.06 -23.29 -0.53
C VAL A 210 -19.70 -23.98 -0.56
N GLY A 211 -19.50 -24.99 0.30
CA GLY A 211 -18.26 -25.73 0.39
C GLY A 211 -18.16 -26.55 1.68
N GLU A 212 -17.06 -27.27 1.86
CA GLU A 212 -16.79 -28.01 3.08
C GLU A 212 -16.44 -27.04 4.23
N TYR A 213 -16.73 -27.44 5.47
CA TYR A 213 -16.53 -26.59 6.66
C TYR A 213 -15.12 -26.00 6.75
N LYS A 214 -14.09 -26.80 6.49
CA LYS A 214 -12.67 -26.35 6.53
C LYS A 214 -12.39 -25.20 5.56
N ASP A 215 -13.04 -25.19 4.39
CA ASP A 215 -12.85 -24.17 3.37
C ASP A 215 -13.66 -22.90 3.67
N LEU A 216 -14.76 -23.07 4.42
CA LEU A 216 -15.63 -21.98 4.84
C LEU A 216 -15.19 -21.30 6.14
N LEU A 217 -14.26 -21.89 6.90
CA LEU A 217 -13.89 -21.41 8.23
C LEU A 217 -13.43 -19.95 8.21
N ALA A 218 -12.57 -19.56 7.28
CA ALA A 218 -12.09 -18.18 7.15
C ALA A 218 -13.21 -17.19 6.81
N TYR A 219 -14.22 -17.61 6.04
CA TYR A 219 -15.41 -16.81 5.76
C TYR A 219 -16.25 -16.63 7.03
N LEU A 220 -16.50 -17.71 7.77
CA LEU A 220 -17.32 -17.70 8.98
C LEU A 220 -16.68 -16.86 10.10
N ILE A 221 -15.35 -16.96 10.29
CA ILE A 221 -14.62 -16.16 11.26
C ILE A 221 -14.75 -14.66 10.95
N ARG A 222 -14.59 -14.25 9.68
CA ARG A 222 -14.80 -12.83 9.31
C ARG A 222 -16.21 -12.35 9.59
N ARG A 223 -17.23 -13.19 9.37
CA ARG A 223 -18.63 -12.82 9.70
C ARG A 223 -18.83 -12.70 11.20
N LEU A 224 -18.26 -13.61 11.97
CA LEU A 224 -18.31 -13.55 13.44
C LEU A 224 -17.63 -12.29 13.99
N LEU A 225 -16.46 -11.96 13.48
CA LEU A 225 -15.72 -10.73 13.86
C LEU A 225 -16.48 -9.47 13.43
N GLU A 226 -17.08 -9.46 12.25
CA GLU A 226 -17.90 -8.34 11.75
C GLU A 226 -19.11 -8.10 12.68
N ASN A 227 -19.78 -9.15 13.11
CA ASN A 227 -20.91 -9.06 14.03
C ASN A 227 -20.49 -8.67 15.45
N GLY A 228 -19.29 -9.10 15.89
CA GLY A 228 -18.73 -8.79 17.20
C GLY A 228 -18.04 -7.43 17.31
N ALA A 229 -17.78 -6.74 16.19
CA ALA A 229 -17.09 -5.46 16.22
C ALA A 229 -17.97 -4.36 16.84
N ASN A 230 -17.38 -3.52 17.71
CA ASN A 230 -18.07 -2.38 18.34
C ASN A 230 -18.65 -1.37 17.34
N THR A 231 -18.23 -1.42 16.08
CA THR A 231 -18.74 -0.61 14.97
C THR A 231 -19.93 -1.24 14.26
N SER A 232 -20.29 -2.49 14.62
CA SER A 232 -21.47 -3.17 14.08
C SER A 232 -22.74 -2.46 14.53
N PHE A 233 -23.74 -2.40 13.64
CA PHE A 233 -25.07 -1.87 13.96
C PHE A 233 -25.71 -2.56 15.19
N VAL A 234 -25.40 -3.83 15.41
CA VAL A 234 -25.93 -4.60 16.55
C VAL A 234 -25.48 -4.01 17.91
N HIS A 235 -24.28 -3.42 17.95
CA HIS A 235 -23.75 -2.79 19.18
C HIS A 235 -24.07 -1.30 19.28
N ASN A 236 -24.34 -0.61 18.18
CA ASN A 236 -24.73 0.79 18.12
C ASN A 236 -26.19 0.90 17.65
N GLN A 237 -27.14 0.75 18.56
CA GLN A 237 -28.57 0.85 18.25
C GLN A 237 -29.03 2.27 17.88
N GLU A 238 -28.20 3.30 18.07
CA GLU A 238 -28.48 4.63 17.59
C GLU A 238 -28.26 4.71 16.07
N VAL A 239 -29.32 5.03 15.35
CA VAL A 239 -29.23 5.39 13.92
C VAL A 239 -28.50 6.70 13.81
N ARG A 240 -27.23 6.65 13.40
CA ARG A 240 -26.39 7.85 13.24
C ARG A 240 -26.39 8.31 11.79
N ASP A 241 -26.80 9.56 11.60
CA ASP A 241 -26.67 10.23 10.31
C ASP A 241 -25.15 10.50 10.04
N PRO A 242 -24.56 9.93 8.99
CA PRO A 242 -23.14 10.11 8.71
C PRO A 242 -22.75 11.56 8.42
N PHE A 243 -23.65 12.39 7.90
CA PHE A 243 -23.41 13.81 7.67
C PHE A 243 -23.34 14.62 8.97
N VAL A 244 -24.09 14.21 9.99
CA VAL A 244 -24.03 14.80 11.33
C VAL A 244 -22.76 14.36 12.06
N GLU A 245 -22.43 13.07 11.98
CA GLU A 245 -21.24 12.51 12.64
C GLU A 245 -19.94 13.09 12.08
N LEU A 246 -19.85 13.38 10.77
CA LEU A 246 -18.70 14.05 10.18
C LEU A 246 -18.35 15.37 10.85
N LYS A 247 -19.35 16.11 11.34
CA LYS A 247 -19.15 17.41 11.99
C LYS A 247 -18.60 17.28 13.40
N LYS A 248 -18.78 16.13 14.06
CA LYS A 248 -18.44 15.92 15.48
C LYS A 248 -17.00 15.45 15.72
N THR A 249 -16.36 14.78 14.79
CA THR A 249 -15.10 14.07 15.03
C THR A 249 -13.95 14.65 14.19
N LYS A 250 -12.89 15.10 14.87
CA LYS A 250 -11.62 15.56 14.26
C LYS A 250 -10.49 14.55 14.43
N THR A 251 -10.76 13.27 14.55
CA THR A 251 -9.70 12.28 14.72
C THR A 251 -8.99 12.08 13.39
N GLU A 252 -7.82 12.66 13.23
CA GLU A 252 -6.94 12.37 12.11
C GLU A 252 -6.31 10.99 12.32
N PHE A 253 -6.34 10.19 11.27
CA PHE A 253 -5.70 8.88 11.27
C PHE A 253 -4.21 9.09 10.98
N LYS A 254 -3.33 8.49 11.81
CA LYS A 254 -1.88 8.59 11.62
C LYS A 254 -1.48 8.01 10.28
N THR A 255 -0.80 8.80 9.48
CA THR A 255 -0.18 8.34 8.22
C THR A 255 1.17 7.66 8.51
N TRP A 256 1.81 7.10 7.48
CA TRP A 256 3.17 6.56 7.60
C TRP A 256 4.19 7.59 8.09
N LYS A 257 3.95 8.89 7.87
CA LYS A 257 4.80 10.00 8.36
C LYS A 257 4.73 10.18 9.88
N ASP A 258 3.60 9.84 10.49
CA ASP A 258 3.27 10.16 11.88
C ASP A 258 3.40 8.95 12.81
N LEU A 259 3.88 7.80 12.31
CA LEU A 259 4.01 6.57 13.10
C LEU A 259 5.03 6.70 14.23
N TYR A 260 6.12 7.43 14.00
CA TYR A 260 7.16 7.69 14.98
C TYR A 260 7.19 9.16 15.39
N LYS A 261 7.53 9.40 16.68
CA LYS A 261 7.52 10.76 17.24
C LYS A 261 8.68 11.62 16.76
N ASN A 262 9.86 11.02 16.57
CA ASN A 262 11.12 11.76 16.37
C ASN A 262 11.75 11.53 14.99
N ARG A 263 11.14 10.74 14.14
CA ARG A 263 11.59 10.52 12.76
C ARG A 263 10.38 10.26 11.85
N VAL A 264 10.59 10.49 10.57
CA VAL A 264 9.63 10.16 9.52
C VAL A 264 10.09 8.87 8.83
N ASN A 265 9.18 7.94 8.56
CA ASN A 265 9.48 6.77 7.72
C ASN A 265 9.69 7.19 6.26
N SER A 266 10.37 6.34 5.51
CA SER A 266 10.57 6.52 4.08
C SER A 266 9.25 6.47 3.31
N LYS A 267 9.12 7.32 2.28
CA LYS A 267 8.00 7.32 1.34
C LYS A 267 8.02 6.05 0.49
N GLY A 268 6.85 5.48 0.23
CA GLY A 268 6.68 4.36 -0.70
C GLY A 268 6.19 4.79 -2.09
N TYR A 269 6.17 3.83 -2.99
CA TYR A 269 5.65 3.98 -4.35
C TYR A 269 4.65 2.86 -4.64
N ASP A 270 3.48 3.21 -5.14
CA ASP A 270 2.43 2.24 -5.45
C ASP A 270 2.77 1.49 -6.75
N LEU A 271 3.40 0.34 -6.62
CA LEU A 271 3.76 -0.54 -7.74
C LEU A 271 2.54 -1.29 -8.32
N THR A 272 1.34 -0.95 -7.91
CA THR A 272 0.08 -1.43 -8.49
C THR A 272 -0.61 -0.36 -9.35
N ASP A 273 -0.03 0.85 -9.41
CA ASP A 273 -0.45 1.92 -10.30
C ASP A 273 0.30 1.79 -11.65
N PRO A 274 -0.39 1.59 -12.80
CA PRO A 274 0.24 1.51 -14.10
C PRO A 274 1.12 2.73 -14.43
N ALA A 275 0.66 3.94 -14.11
CA ALA A 275 1.42 5.16 -14.38
C ALA A 275 2.73 5.22 -13.57
N MET A 276 2.75 4.65 -12.36
CA MET A 276 3.97 4.55 -11.57
C MET A 276 4.94 3.52 -12.16
N ILE A 277 4.44 2.40 -12.66
CA ILE A 277 5.27 1.39 -13.34
C ILE A 277 5.92 1.99 -14.59
N ASP A 278 5.14 2.68 -15.42
CA ASP A 278 5.65 3.34 -16.62
C ASP A 278 6.70 4.39 -16.26
N TYR A 279 6.44 5.22 -15.26
CA TYR A 279 7.40 6.19 -14.75
C TYR A 279 8.72 5.55 -14.30
N MET A 280 8.66 4.41 -13.59
CA MET A 280 9.86 3.69 -13.16
C MET A 280 10.64 3.11 -14.33
N LEU A 281 9.95 2.57 -15.33
CA LEU A 281 10.61 2.00 -16.53
C LEU A 281 11.27 3.08 -17.39
N ASP A 282 10.67 4.25 -17.49
CA ASP A 282 11.16 5.37 -18.30
C ASP A 282 12.25 6.21 -17.62
N THR A 283 12.37 6.09 -16.28
CA THR A 283 13.38 6.83 -15.52
C THR A 283 14.78 6.23 -15.73
N PRO A 284 15.75 7.01 -16.23
CA PRO A 284 17.10 6.52 -16.43
C PRO A 284 17.80 6.26 -15.08
N THR A 285 18.81 5.38 -15.11
CA THR A 285 19.79 5.30 -14.01
C THR A 285 20.78 6.45 -14.16
N HIS A 286 21.18 7.08 -13.06
CA HIS A 286 22.28 8.04 -13.09
C HIS A 286 23.58 7.39 -13.62
N PRO A 287 24.46 8.20 -14.26
CA PRO A 287 25.72 7.68 -14.79
C PRO A 287 26.60 7.06 -13.68
N GLU A 288 27.50 6.21 -14.09
CA GLU A 288 28.54 5.67 -13.24
C GLU A 288 29.45 6.80 -12.75
N HIS A 289 29.84 6.74 -11.47
CA HIS A 289 30.80 7.70 -10.90
C HIS A 289 32.15 7.00 -10.74
N ASP A 290 33.19 7.70 -11.18
CA ASP A 290 34.57 7.23 -11.01
C ASP A 290 35.10 7.73 -9.66
N GLU A 291 34.86 6.94 -8.61
CA GLU A 291 35.45 7.18 -7.29
C GLU A 291 36.90 6.67 -7.28
N GLU A 292 37.82 7.54 -6.89
CA GLU A 292 39.22 7.19 -6.76
C GLU A 292 39.43 6.19 -5.62
N MET A 293 39.97 5.02 -5.97
CA MET A 293 40.30 3.98 -4.99
C MET A 293 41.81 3.99 -4.73
N LEU A 294 42.18 4.45 -3.54
CA LEU A 294 43.56 4.44 -3.08
C LEU A 294 43.93 3.10 -2.44
N PRO A 295 45.25 2.75 -2.38
CA PRO A 295 45.72 1.59 -1.63
C PRO A 295 45.24 1.61 -0.17
N VAL A 296 44.82 0.46 0.36
CA VAL A 296 44.19 0.36 1.70
C VAL A 296 45.03 1.04 2.80
N LYS A 297 46.36 0.87 2.77
CA LYS A 297 47.25 1.50 3.78
C LYS A 297 47.24 3.00 3.72
N GLU A 298 47.19 3.58 2.53
CA GLU A 298 47.13 5.01 2.31
C GLU A 298 45.76 5.56 2.76
N THR A 299 44.70 4.87 2.38
CA THR A 299 43.33 5.20 2.79
C THR A 299 43.18 5.20 4.32
N ILE A 300 43.69 4.18 5.01
CA ILE A 300 43.68 4.13 6.49
C ILE A 300 44.44 5.31 7.08
N LYS A 301 45.55 5.71 6.51
CA LYS A 301 46.33 6.86 6.97
C LYS A 301 45.50 8.14 6.85
N ILE A 302 44.91 8.40 5.70
CA ILE A 302 44.04 9.58 5.47
C ILE A 302 42.92 9.66 6.51
N LEU A 303 42.21 8.53 6.69
CA LEU A 303 41.09 8.43 7.65
C LEU A 303 41.57 8.64 9.09
N SER A 304 42.74 8.13 9.45
CA SER A 304 43.32 8.29 10.78
C SER A 304 43.78 9.73 11.03
N ASP A 305 44.41 10.36 10.04
CA ASP A 305 44.87 11.75 10.14
C ASP A 305 43.68 12.74 10.25
N TYR A 306 42.53 12.40 9.68
CA TYR A 306 41.29 13.22 9.73
C TYR A 306 40.38 12.90 10.91
N GLN A 307 40.58 11.79 11.62
CA GLN A 307 39.70 11.28 12.68
C GLN A 307 39.36 12.32 13.74
N ASP A 308 40.37 13.03 14.30
CA ASP A 308 40.16 13.98 15.33
C ASP A 308 39.35 15.21 14.85
N GLN A 309 39.56 15.64 13.62
CA GLN A 309 38.80 16.72 13.02
C GLN A 309 37.31 16.33 12.89
N TRP A 310 37.01 15.13 12.40
CA TRP A 310 35.66 14.62 12.27
C TRP A 310 35.00 14.40 13.64
N ALA A 311 35.69 13.80 14.59
CA ALA A 311 35.18 13.55 15.94
C ALA A 311 34.82 14.84 16.70
N ASN A 312 35.57 15.92 16.46
CA ASN A 312 35.32 17.22 17.09
C ASN A 312 34.24 18.07 16.42
N THR A 313 33.63 17.60 15.31
CA THR A 313 32.41 18.22 14.76
C THR A 313 31.23 17.97 15.72
N THR A 314 30.25 18.88 15.71
CA THR A 314 29.07 18.69 16.57
C THR A 314 28.18 17.54 16.05
N PHE A 315 27.40 16.92 16.95
CA PHE A 315 26.41 15.92 16.57
C PHE A 315 25.39 16.50 15.55
N GLU A 316 24.97 17.75 15.75
CA GLU A 316 24.03 18.45 14.88
C GLU A 316 24.58 18.61 13.46
N TYR A 317 25.85 18.91 13.31
CA TYR A 317 26.51 19.02 12.01
C TYR A 317 26.51 17.68 11.27
N ARG A 318 26.95 16.60 11.92
CA ARG A 318 26.97 15.24 11.34
C ARG A 318 25.56 14.76 11.00
N SER A 319 24.60 14.98 11.92
CA SER A 319 23.20 14.60 11.72
C SER A 319 22.57 15.31 10.54
N LYS A 320 22.81 16.62 10.38
CA LYS A 320 22.26 17.40 9.27
C LYS A 320 22.71 16.86 7.92
N ILE A 321 24.00 16.56 7.77
CA ILE A 321 24.55 16.01 6.52
C ILE A 321 23.95 14.63 6.23
N LEU A 322 23.91 13.73 7.23
CA LEU A 322 23.40 12.38 7.04
C LEU A 322 21.89 12.34 6.77
N LEU A 323 21.12 13.21 7.41
CA LEU A 323 19.68 13.35 7.09
C LEU A 323 19.47 13.88 5.67
N ALA A 324 20.32 14.81 5.21
CA ALA A 324 20.29 15.25 3.81
C ALA A 324 20.62 14.09 2.83
N CYS A 325 21.52 13.15 3.22
CA CYS A 325 21.74 11.94 2.44
C CYS A 325 20.49 11.03 2.37
N ALA A 326 19.73 10.93 3.48
CA ALA A 326 18.46 10.20 3.47
C ALA A 326 17.43 10.84 2.56
N ASP A 327 17.30 12.16 2.62
CA ASP A 327 16.32 12.91 1.81
C ASP A 327 16.68 12.84 0.32
N GLY A 328 17.97 13.02 -0.04
CA GLY A 328 18.45 12.88 -1.43
C GLY A 328 18.25 11.47 -1.99
N LEU A 329 18.48 10.43 -1.19
CA LEU A 329 18.23 9.05 -1.61
C LEU A 329 16.72 8.79 -1.78
N GLU A 330 15.87 9.37 -0.93
CA GLU A 330 14.42 9.24 -1.04
C GLU A 330 13.87 9.94 -2.30
N GLU A 331 14.43 11.09 -2.67
CA GLU A 331 14.10 11.77 -3.92
C GLU A 331 14.53 10.96 -5.15
N GLU A 332 15.67 10.28 -5.07
CA GLU A 332 16.24 9.46 -6.15
C GLU A 332 15.78 8.00 -6.13
N ILE A 333 14.79 7.62 -5.33
CA ILE A 333 14.42 6.21 -5.10
C ILE A 333 14.18 5.43 -6.40
N VAL A 334 13.64 6.04 -7.44
CA VAL A 334 13.36 5.38 -8.72
C VAL A 334 14.66 5.06 -9.46
N GLY A 335 15.59 6.02 -9.59
CA GLY A 335 16.88 5.82 -10.23
C GLY A 335 17.73 4.78 -9.48
N ALA A 336 17.75 4.86 -8.15
CA ALA A 336 18.45 3.90 -7.30
C ALA A 336 17.82 2.49 -7.39
N SER A 337 16.49 2.38 -7.46
CA SER A 337 15.81 1.11 -7.67
C SER A 337 16.13 0.52 -9.05
N ASN A 338 16.14 1.33 -10.11
CA ASN A 338 16.52 0.89 -11.45
C ASN A 338 17.95 0.36 -11.49
N ARG A 339 18.86 0.98 -10.74
CA ARG A 339 20.25 0.48 -10.59
C ARG A 339 20.28 -0.89 -9.92
N LEU A 340 19.51 -1.09 -8.84
CA LEU A 340 19.38 -2.40 -8.18
C LEU A 340 18.79 -3.47 -9.11
N VAL A 341 17.82 -3.12 -9.93
CA VAL A 341 17.23 -4.04 -10.92
C VAL A 341 18.28 -4.43 -11.97
N LYS A 342 19.03 -3.46 -12.51
CA LYS A 342 20.02 -3.70 -13.58
C LYS A 342 21.28 -4.38 -13.10
N GLN A 343 21.83 -3.99 -11.96
CA GLN A 343 23.17 -4.41 -11.49
C GLN A 343 23.12 -5.49 -10.40
N ALA A 344 22.06 -5.52 -9.57
CA ALA A 344 21.88 -6.53 -8.53
C ALA A 344 20.75 -7.53 -8.84
N PHE A 345 20.14 -7.46 -10.03
CA PHE A 345 19.09 -8.37 -10.52
C PHE A 345 17.89 -8.50 -9.57
N LYS A 346 17.54 -7.43 -8.86
CA LYS A 346 16.37 -7.40 -7.97
C LYS A 346 15.08 -7.16 -8.75
N THR A 347 13.97 -7.64 -8.20
CA THR A 347 12.65 -7.22 -8.66
C THR A 347 12.37 -5.78 -8.19
N TYR A 348 11.54 -5.02 -8.89
CA TYR A 348 11.16 -3.67 -8.48
C TYR A 348 10.64 -3.57 -7.04
N PRO A 349 9.74 -4.45 -6.57
CA PRO A 349 9.31 -4.40 -5.17
C PRO A 349 10.46 -4.54 -4.17
N ASN A 350 11.40 -5.45 -4.43
CA ASN A 350 12.57 -5.66 -3.56
C ASN A 350 13.56 -4.50 -3.64
N ALA A 351 13.73 -3.91 -4.82
CA ALA A 351 14.60 -2.75 -5.01
C ALA A 351 14.06 -1.52 -4.25
N VAL A 352 12.79 -1.18 -4.44
CA VAL A 352 12.13 -0.08 -3.71
C VAL A 352 12.17 -0.32 -2.20
N ALA A 353 11.90 -1.55 -1.75
CA ALA A 353 11.94 -1.90 -0.32
C ALA A 353 13.34 -1.69 0.28
N GLU A 354 14.41 -2.06 -0.44
CA GLU A 354 15.78 -1.88 0.02
C GLU A 354 16.19 -0.40 0.09
N ILE A 355 15.82 0.41 -0.90
CA ILE A 355 16.11 1.86 -0.84
C ILE A 355 15.37 2.49 0.33
N ARG A 356 14.11 2.14 0.55
CA ARG A 356 13.34 2.59 1.71
C ARG A 356 13.98 2.18 3.04
N GLU A 357 14.41 0.93 3.14
CA GLU A 357 15.14 0.43 4.32
C GLU A 357 16.42 1.23 4.56
N THR A 358 17.14 1.59 3.51
CA THR A 358 18.35 2.41 3.61
C THR A 358 18.05 3.80 4.16
N VAL A 359 17.03 4.48 3.64
CA VAL A 359 16.57 5.78 4.13
C VAL A 359 16.17 5.68 5.61
N ASP A 360 15.42 4.64 5.96
CA ASP A 360 14.98 4.41 7.33
C ASP A 360 16.14 4.07 8.27
N PHE A 361 17.18 3.35 7.82
CA PHE A 361 18.42 3.13 8.60
C PHE A 361 19.14 4.44 8.90
N ILE A 362 19.28 5.32 7.91
CA ILE A 362 19.94 6.61 8.13
C ILE A 362 19.19 7.41 9.20
N ARG A 363 17.89 7.58 9.03
CA ARG A 363 17.01 8.31 9.97
C ARG A 363 17.01 7.66 11.35
N TYR A 364 16.99 6.34 11.42
CA TYR A 364 17.01 5.56 12.66
C TYR A 364 18.33 5.74 13.42
N TYR A 365 19.48 5.59 12.76
CA TYR A 365 20.77 5.71 13.44
C TYR A 365 21.04 7.14 13.91
N VAL A 366 20.59 8.16 13.17
CA VAL A 366 20.64 9.55 13.64
C VAL A 366 19.79 9.73 14.91
N GLU A 367 18.56 9.18 14.92
CA GLU A 367 17.69 9.24 16.12
C GLU A 367 18.32 8.51 17.33
N GLN A 368 18.93 7.32 17.11
CA GLN A 368 19.56 6.58 18.19
C GLN A 368 20.81 7.32 18.73
N ALA A 369 21.65 7.84 17.82
CA ALA A 369 22.81 8.63 18.23
C ALA A 369 22.41 9.88 19.02
N GLN A 370 21.32 10.55 18.66
CA GLN A 370 20.80 11.68 19.44
C GLN A 370 20.53 11.32 20.90
N LYS A 371 20.05 10.09 21.15
CA LYS A 371 19.81 9.61 22.52
C LYS A 371 21.10 9.40 23.30
N LEU A 372 22.19 8.99 22.61
CA LEU A 372 23.51 8.82 23.23
C LEU A 372 24.15 10.17 23.58
N TYR A 373 23.98 11.19 22.72
CA TYR A 373 24.57 12.53 22.91
C TYR A 373 23.74 13.46 23.78
N LYS A 374 22.53 13.09 24.19
CA LYS A 374 21.83 13.79 25.26
C LYS A 374 22.59 13.65 26.57
N GLU A 375 22.70 14.76 27.30
CA GLU A 375 23.33 14.75 28.61
C GLU A 375 22.72 13.66 29.52
N ASN A 376 23.53 12.69 29.89
CA ASN A 376 23.09 11.55 30.69
C ASN A 376 23.61 11.73 32.12
N ILE A 377 22.91 12.63 32.84
CA ILE A 377 23.20 12.96 34.24
C ILE A 377 22.92 11.75 35.12
N LYS A 378 23.87 11.36 35.94
CA LYS A 378 23.76 10.26 36.89
C LYS A 378 23.53 10.79 38.30
N PRO A 379 22.91 10.00 39.19
CA PRO A 379 22.84 10.36 40.60
C PRO A 379 24.24 10.67 41.17
N SER A 380 24.34 11.77 41.91
CA SER A 380 25.60 12.23 42.49
C SER A 380 25.39 12.78 43.89
N TYR A 381 26.46 12.83 44.67
CA TYR A 381 26.46 13.49 45.99
C TYR A 381 26.43 15.02 45.83
N THR A 382 26.08 15.70 46.92
CA THR A 382 26.07 17.17 46.92
C THR A 382 27.44 17.74 46.53
N GLY A 383 27.47 18.59 45.51
CA GLY A 383 28.70 19.19 44.98
C GLY A 383 29.36 18.40 43.83
N GLU A 384 28.83 17.25 43.45
CA GLU A 384 29.30 16.49 42.30
C GLU A 384 28.32 16.58 41.10
N HIS A 385 28.89 16.53 39.88
CA HIS A 385 28.11 16.46 38.63
C HIS A 385 28.62 15.26 37.81
N ASN A 386 27.87 14.15 37.83
CA ASN A 386 28.27 12.92 37.20
C ASN A 386 27.50 12.73 35.88
N VAL A 387 28.23 12.62 34.75
CA VAL A 387 27.66 12.42 33.41
C VAL A 387 28.35 11.25 32.71
N THR A 388 27.57 10.54 31.85
CA THR A 388 28.14 9.60 30.92
C THR A 388 28.34 10.26 29.57
N ILE A 389 29.56 10.21 29.05
CA ILE A 389 29.96 10.80 27.78
C ILE A 389 30.35 9.66 26.82
N TYR A 390 29.94 9.76 25.58
CA TYR A 390 30.31 8.84 24.51
C TYR A 390 31.24 9.55 23.53
N ASN A 391 32.42 8.94 23.25
CA ASN A 391 33.42 9.46 22.33
C ASN A 391 33.57 8.53 21.12
N ALA A 392 33.99 9.10 19.98
CA ALA A 392 34.40 8.32 18.81
C ALA A 392 35.56 7.37 19.15
N ARG A 393 35.58 6.21 18.53
CA ARG A 393 36.58 5.15 18.77
C ARG A 393 37.76 5.20 17.80
N GLY A 394 37.60 5.89 16.67
CA GLY A 394 38.59 5.95 15.61
C GLY A 394 38.06 5.43 14.29
N PRO A 395 38.92 5.20 13.29
CA PRO A 395 38.50 4.69 11.98
C PRO A 395 37.84 3.32 12.08
N TRP A 396 36.76 3.15 11.36
CA TRP A 396 36.00 1.89 11.25
C TRP A 396 36.14 1.32 9.85
N MET A 397 36.28 0.01 9.76
CA MET A 397 36.16 -0.72 8.50
C MET A 397 34.77 -1.37 8.39
N VAL A 398 34.04 -1.03 7.34
CA VAL A 398 32.72 -1.62 7.03
C VAL A 398 32.89 -2.58 5.86
N ILE A 399 32.62 -3.87 6.11
CA ILE A 399 32.67 -4.95 5.09
C ILE A 399 31.24 -5.37 4.82
N ALA A 400 30.72 -5.09 3.61
CA ALA A 400 29.35 -5.34 3.24
C ALA A 400 29.22 -6.48 2.21
N PRO A 401 28.17 -7.32 2.31
CA PRO A 401 27.84 -8.35 1.34
C PRO A 401 27.23 -7.76 0.06
N TRP A 402 27.04 -8.59 -0.95
CA TRP A 402 26.51 -8.21 -2.26
C TRP A 402 24.98 -8.16 -2.34
N ASN A 403 24.27 -8.86 -1.47
CA ASN A 403 22.82 -9.09 -1.59
C ASN A 403 21.93 -7.92 -1.16
N PHE A 404 22.44 -6.96 -0.37
CA PHE A 404 21.81 -5.71 0.00
C PHE A 404 22.79 -4.53 -0.16
N PRO A 405 23.11 -4.17 -1.41
CA PRO A 405 24.19 -3.24 -1.71
C PRO A 405 23.96 -1.80 -1.27
N TYR A 406 22.72 -1.40 -0.97
CA TYR A 406 22.39 -0.12 -0.32
C TYR A 406 22.22 -0.28 1.19
N ALA A 407 21.29 -1.11 1.65
CA ALA A 407 20.88 -1.11 3.05
C ALA A 407 21.99 -1.61 4.00
N ILE A 408 22.58 -2.76 3.71
CA ILE A 408 23.65 -3.33 4.56
C ILE A 408 24.99 -2.59 4.36
N PHE A 409 25.18 -1.94 3.22
CA PHE A 409 26.36 -1.10 3.00
C PHE A 409 26.24 0.23 3.75
N MET A 410 25.16 0.99 3.59
CA MET A 410 25.01 2.32 4.19
C MET A 410 24.71 2.29 5.68
N GLY A 411 23.96 1.31 6.17
CA GLY A 411 23.58 1.25 7.59
C GLY A 411 24.77 1.37 8.55
N PRO A 412 25.76 0.46 8.49
CA PRO A 412 26.96 0.53 9.34
C PRO A 412 27.83 1.79 9.09
N ILE A 413 27.92 2.27 7.83
CA ILE A 413 28.63 3.50 7.48
C ILE A 413 28.05 4.68 8.23
N VAL A 414 26.75 4.86 8.14
CA VAL A 414 26.03 5.96 8.80
C VAL A 414 26.11 5.87 10.32
N ALA A 415 25.98 4.67 10.88
CA ALA A 415 26.12 4.44 12.32
C ALA A 415 27.51 4.86 12.84
N ALA A 416 28.58 4.58 12.09
CA ALA A 416 29.92 4.98 12.43
C ALA A 416 30.13 6.50 12.25
N LEU A 417 29.70 7.08 11.12
CA LEU A 417 29.86 8.50 10.81
C LEU A 417 29.10 9.40 11.80
N VAL A 418 27.86 9.08 12.13
CA VAL A 418 27.05 9.90 13.05
C VAL A 418 27.65 9.95 14.46
N THR A 419 28.36 8.88 14.86
CA THR A 419 29.03 8.79 16.14
C THR A 419 30.47 9.34 16.11
N GLY A 420 30.85 10.06 15.03
CA GLY A 420 32.11 10.78 14.94
C GLY A 420 33.32 9.93 14.52
N ASN A 421 33.07 8.72 14.01
CA ASN A 421 34.14 7.86 13.49
C ASN A 421 34.31 8.07 11.98
N THR A 422 35.55 7.99 11.48
CA THR A 422 35.82 7.91 10.05
C THR A 422 35.64 6.47 9.55
N VAL A 423 35.36 6.30 8.25
CA VAL A 423 34.95 4.99 7.70
C VAL A 423 35.74 4.62 6.45
N LEU A 424 36.31 3.41 6.46
CA LEU A 424 36.78 2.69 5.28
C LEU A 424 35.66 1.71 4.85
N ALA A 425 35.06 1.96 3.72
CA ALA A 425 33.98 1.13 3.18
C ALA A 425 34.53 0.09 2.18
N LYS A 426 34.29 -1.19 2.46
CA LYS A 426 34.64 -2.31 1.60
C LYS A 426 33.38 -3.03 1.11
N PRO A 427 32.90 -2.74 -0.10
CA PRO A 427 31.79 -3.48 -0.71
C PRO A 427 32.25 -4.88 -1.14
N ALA A 428 31.31 -5.75 -1.48
CA ALA A 428 31.61 -6.96 -2.23
C ALA A 428 31.92 -6.63 -3.70
N PRO A 429 32.75 -7.43 -4.40
CA PRO A 429 33.11 -7.17 -5.80
C PRO A 429 31.90 -6.96 -6.72
N GLN A 430 30.82 -7.74 -6.50
CA GLN A 430 29.60 -7.70 -7.31
C GLN A 430 28.79 -6.39 -7.15
N SER A 431 29.03 -5.65 -6.08
CA SER A 431 28.30 -4.40 -5.75
C SER A 431 29.19 -3.16 -5.77
N LEU A 432 30.41 -3.27 -6.31
CA LEU A 432 31.38 -2.18 -6.32
C LEU A 432 30.84 -0.92 -7.02
N GLU A 433 30.25 -1.05 -8.20
CA GLU A 433 29.74 0.10 -8.97
C GLU A 433 28.56 0.79 -8.26
N ILE A 434 27.72 0.01 -7.59
CA ILE A 434 26.66 0.58 -6.73
C ILE A 434 27.28 1.35 -5.57
N ALA A 435 28.29 0.79 -4.92
CA ALA A 435 28.94 1.41 -3.77
C ALA A 435 29.67 2.71 -4.14
N LYS A 436 30.32 2.79 -5.30
CA LYS A 436 30.94 4.04 -5.82
C LYS A 436 29.90 5.14 -5.95
N VAL A 437 28.76 4.86 -6.56
CA VAL A 437 27.67 5.84 -6.71
C VAL A 437 27.15 6.31 -5.34
N ILE A 438 27.00 5.40 -4.38
CA ILE A 438 26.57 5.75 -3.03
C ILE A 438 27.57 6.71 -2.38
N ILE A 439 28.87 6.38 -2.41
CA ILE A 439 29.92 7.19 -1.80
C ILE A 439 30.00 8.57 -2.47
N ALA A 440 30.00 8.62 -3.79
CA ALA A 440 30.01 9.86 -4.57
C ALA A 440 28.80 10.75 -4.22
N SER A 441 27.60 10.16 -4.11
CA SER A 441 26.40 10.89 -3.69
C SER A 441 26.53 11.43 -2.27
N MET A 442 27.09 10.67 -1.32
CA MET A 442 27.31 11.13 0.05
C MET A 442 28.32 12.29 0.08
N HIS A 443 29.41 12.24 -0.70
CA HIS A 443 30.38 13.32 -0.82
C HIS A 443 29.74 14.59 -1.43
N HIS A 444 28.96 14.42 -2.49
CA HIS A 444 28.26 15.54 -3.13
C HIS A 444 27.32 16.27 -2.17
N ILE A 445 26.65 15.54 -1.27
CA ILE A 445 25.75 16.11 -0.26
C ILE A 445 26.52 16.78 0.88
N GLY A 446 27.78 16.43 1.12
CA GLY A 446 28.65 17.11 2.08
C GLY A 446 29.33 16.23 3.10
N VAL A 447 29.30 14.89 2.97
CA VAL A 447 30.18 14.01 3.77
C VAL A 447 31.62 14.24 3.31
N PRO A 448 32.55 14.66 4.20
CA PRO A 448 33.92 14.90 3.78
C PRO A 448 34.58 13.63 3.24
N GLU A 449 35.30 13.75 2.12
CA GLU A 449 36.03 12.62 1.52
C GLU A 449 37.02 11.98 2.50
N ASN A 450 37.65 12.78 3.36
CA ASN A 450 38.57 12.28 4.37
C ASN A 450 37.89 11.62 5.57
N ALA A 451 36.54 11.71 5.68
CA ALA A 451 35.78 11.00 6.71
C ALA A 451 35.22 9.67 6.22
N LEU A 452 35.03 9.52 4.90
CA LEU A 452 34.47 8.30 4.27
C LEU A 452 35.25 8.00 2.99
N ARG A 453 35.82 6.81 2.88
CA ARG A 453 36.52 6.35 1.69
C ARG A 453 36.13 4.94 1.36
N ILE A 454 36.13 4.62 0.06
CA ILE A 454 35.96 3.26 -0.47
C ILE A 454 37.34 2.62 -0.71
N CYS A 455 37.43 1.33 -0.51
CA CYS A 455 38.61 0.57 -0.94
C CYS A 455 38.22 -0.54 -1.91
N ASP A 456 39.23 -1.03 -2.64
CA ASP A 456 39.08 -2.18 -3.55
C ASP A 456 38.60 -3.40 -2.77
N PRO A 457 37.57 -4.12 -3.28
CA PRO A 457 36.96 -5.27 -2.62
C PRO A 457 37.86 -6.50 -2.45
#